data_ff9a6befbd4e0d356d516902fc41e21a
#
_entry.id   ff9a6befbd4e0d356d516902fc41e21a
#
_cell.length_a   1.000
_cell.length_b   1.000
_cell.length_c   1.000
_cell.angle_alpha   90.00
_cell.angle_beta   90.00
_cell.angle_gamma   90.00
#
_symmetry.space_group_name_H-M   'P 1'
#
loop_
_entity.id
_entity.type
_entity.pdbx_description
1 polymer ?
#
loop_
_entity_poly.entity_id
_entity_poly.type
_entity_poly.pdbx_seq_one_letter_code
_entity_poly.pdbx_strand_id
1 'polypeptide(L)'
;MACYGLWLPERERMLLRFVAGRPVSPVTCAFLGWVAEQLAADGIRVLALVWDNASWHISQEVRVWLRQHNRAVKAAGRGCRLLVCRLPSRSPWLNAIEPKWVHGKRAVVEPTRKLTGAKLQQRLCAYYRTPLLQPLAQQVT
;
A
#
# COMPACT_ATOMS: atom_id res chain seq x y z
N MET A 1 -14.93 1.19 -3.96
CA MET A 1 -13.92 0.17 -3.63
C MET A 1 -12.60 0.87 -3.35
N ALA A 2 -11.98 0.56 -2.23
CA ALA A 2 -10.70 1.14 -1.86
C ALA A 2 -9.58 0.09 -1.92
N CYS A 3 -8.37 0.52 -2.23
CA CYS A 3 -7.20 -0.34 -2.19
C CYS A 3 -5.95 0.46 -1.78
N TYR A 4 -5.03 -0.24 -1.18
CA TYR A 4 -3.67 0.24 -0.93
C TYR A 4 -2.73 -0.36 -1.96
N GLY A 5 -1.79 0.43 -2.43
CA GLY A 5 -0.74 -0.03 -3.32
C GLY A 5 0.61 0.57 -2.95
N LEU A 6 1.65 -0.20 -3.15
CA LEU A 6 3.03 0.23 -3.06
C LEU A 6 3.72 -0.11 -4.37
N TRP A 7 4.28 0.90 -5.02
CA TRP A 7 5.07 0.73 -6.23
C TRP A 7 6.57 0.68 -5.88
N LEU A 8 7.23 -0.36 -6.34
CA LEU A 8 8.68 -0.56 -6.19
C LEU A 8 9.35 -0.34 -7.54
N PRO A 9 9.84 0.89 -7.86
CA PRO A 9 10.36 1.21 -9.19
C PRO A 9 11.54 0.35 -9.61
N GLU A 10 12.46 0.07 -8.71
CA GLU A 10 13.67 -0.72 -8.99
C GLU A 10 13.36 -2.17 -9.36
N ARG A 11 12.22 -2.68 -8.94
CA ARG A 11 11.76 -4.04 -9.20
C ARG A 11 10.60 -4.12 -10.17
N GLU A 12 10.10 -2.98 -10.60
CA GLU A 12 8.91 -2.87 -11.46
C GLU A 12 7.75 -3.72 -10.92
N ARG A 13 7.51 -3.64 -9.60
CA ARG A 13 6.55 -4.47 -8.88
C ARG A 13 5.56 -3.61 -8.11
N MET A 14 4.30 -4.02 -8.17
CA MET A 14 3.21 -3.45 -7.36
C MET A 14 2.86 -4.42 -6.24
N LEU A 15 2.83 -3.94 -5.00
CA LEU A 15 2.20 -4.63 -3.87
C LEU A 15 0.82 -4.03 -3.66
N LEU A 16 -0.22 -4.83 -3.76
CA LEU A 16 -1.61 -4.38 -3.81
C LEU A 16 -2.47 -5.13 -2.81
N ARG A 17 -3.26 -4.39 -2.02
CA ARG A 17 -4.27 -4.97 -1.13
C ARG A 17 -5.57 -4.18 -1.26
N PHE A 18 -6.67 -4.89 -1.41
CA PHE A 18 -7.99 -4.28 -1.36
C PHE A 18 -8.45 -4.10 0.08
N VAL A 19 -9.38 -3.17 0.30
CA VAL A 19 -9.86 -2.81 1.62
C VAL A 19 -11.36 -3.12 1.71
N ALA A 20 -11.74 -3.87 2.74
CA ALA A 20 -13.14 -4.05 3.10
C ALA A 20 -13.57 -2.85 3.96
N GLY A 21 -14.37 -1.96 3.39
CA GLY A 21 -14.79 -0.73 4.05
C GLY A 21 -13.94 0.48 3.66
N ARG A 22 -13.66 1.33 4.62
CA ARG A 22 -12.93 2.59 4.40
C ARG A 22 -11.44 2.47 4.75
N PRO A 23 -10.56 3.19 4.02
CA PRO A 23 -9.18 3.33 4.45
C PRO A 23 -9.14 4.18 5.72
N VAL A 24 -8.71 3.57 6.81
CA VAL A 24 -8.55 4.20 8.12
C VAL A 24 -7.19 3.83 8.70
N SER A 25 -6.76 4.52 9.76
CA SER A 25 -5.41 4.31 10.32
C SER A 25 -5.09 2.86 10.70
N PRO A 26 -5.98 2.07 11.35
CA PRO A 26 -5.68 0.67 11.62
C PRO A 26 -5.46 -0.17 10.36
N VAL A 27 -6.19 0.11 9.30
CA VAL A 27 -6.02 -0.57 8.00
C VAL A 27 -4.69 -0.19 7.36
N THR A 28 -4.30 1.08 7.44
CA THR A 28 -2.98 1.53 7.01
C THR A 28 -1.87 0.79 7.74
N CYS A 29 -1.95 0.65 9.05
CA CYS A 29 -0.98 -0.10 9.84
C CYS A 29 -0.92 -1.57 9.42
N ALA A 30 -2.06 -2.20 9.19
CA ALA A 30 -2.12 -3.59 8.70
C ALA A 30 -1.46 -3.74 7.33
N PHE A 31 -1.70 -2.80 6.41
CA PHE A 31 -1.04 -2.79 5.10
C PHE A 31 0.47 -2.65 5.24
N LEU A 32 0.95 -1.71 6.04
CA LEU A 32 2.38 -1.48 6.25
C LEU A 32 3.06 -2.70 6.89
N GLY A 33 2.41 -3.36 7.83
CA GLY A 33 2.90 -4.60 8.43
C GLY A 33 3.07 -5.71 7.39
N TRP A 34 2.08 -5.88 6.54
CA TRP A 34 2.14 -6.84 5.43
C TRP A 34 3.24 -6.49 4.43
N VAL A 35 3.38 -5.22 4.04
CA VAL A 35 4.45 -4.74 3.16
C VAL A 35 5.82 -5.08 3.76
N ALA A 36 6.02 -4.78 5.05
CA ALA A 36 7.29 -5.06 5.73
C ALA A 36 7.63 -6.55 5.72
N GLU A 37 6.65 -7.42 5.92
CA GLU A 37 6.82 -8.87 5.83
C GLU A 37 7.23 -9.32 4.43
N GLN A 38 6.55 -8.80 3.39
CA GLN A 38 6.88 -9.12 2.00
C GLN A 38 8.30 -8.71 1.64
N LEU A 39 8.69 -7.49 2.01
CA LEU A 39 10.02 -6.98 1.71
C LEU A 39 11.11 -7.69 2.51
N ALA A 40 10.87 -8.02 3.75
CA ALA A 40 11.81 -8.79 4.58
C ALA A 40 12.03 -10.19 3.99
N ALA A 41 10.99 -10.84 3.49
CA ALA A 41 11.09 -12.14 2.80
C ALA A 41 11.97 -12.06 1.54
N ASP A 42 11.98 -10.92 0.87
CA ASP A 42 12.83 -10.64 -0.30
C ASP A 42 14.24 -10.14 0.07
N GLY A 43 14.58 -10.12 1.35
CA GLY A 43 15.90 -9.68 1.84
C GLY A 43 16.07 -8.16 1.92
N ILE A 44 15.00 -7.40 1.77
CA ILE A 44 15.03 -5.93 1.88
C ILE A 44 14.97 -5.54 3.36
N ARG A 45 15.92 -4.73 3.81
CA ARG A 45 16.06 -4.35 5.22
C ARG A 45 15.52 -2.96 5.54
N VAL A 46 15.41 -2.10 4.55
CA VAL A 46 14.92 -0.72 4.70
C VAL A 46 14.11 -0.33 3.48
N LEU A 47 12.94 0.23 3.69
CA LEU A 47 12.11 0.83 2.66
C LEU A 47 12.01 2.34 2.92
N ALA A 48 12.41 3.15 1.96
CA ALA A 48 12.07 4.57 1.93
C ALA A 48 10.67 4.70 1.32
N LEU A 49 9.69 5.01 2.17
CA LEU A 49 8.29 5.06 1.81
C LEU A 49 7.88 6.50 1.47
N VAL A 50 7.53 6.73 0.22
CA VAL A 50 7.00 8.02 -0.25
C VAL A 50 5.49 7.92 -0.33
N TRP A 51 4.76 8.75 0.40
CA TRP A 51 3.31 8.78 0.35
C TRP A 51 2.76 10.21 0.47
N ASP A 52 1.47 10.35 0.11
CA ASP A 52 0.77 11.63 0.23
C ASP A 52 0.37 11.95 1.68
N ASN A 53 -0.30 13.09 1.87
CA ASN A 53 -0.74 13.57 3.18
C ASN A 53 -2.18 13.16 3.51
N ALA A 54 -2.65 12.01 3.03
CA ALA A 54 -3.96 11.49 3.42
C ALA A 54 -4.06 11.34 4.95
N SER A 55 -5.22 11.65 5.53
CA SER A 55 -5.40 11.64 6.98
C SER A 55 -5.07 10.30 7.62
N TRP A 56 -5.38 9.19 6.95
CA TRP A 56 -5.05 7.84 7.42
C TRP A 56 -3.57 7.46 7.24
N HIS A 57 -2.77 8.26 6.54
CA HIS A 57 -1.32 8.11 6.45
C HIS A 57 -0.57 8.89 7.53
N ILE A 58 -1.07 10.09 7.88
CA ILE A 58 -0.36 11.02 8.77
C ILE A 58 -0.87 11.01 10.21
N SER A 59 -1.80 10.12 10.54
CA SER A 59 -2.39 10.05 11.87
C SER A 59 -1.37 9.72 12.96
N GLN A 60 -1.67 10.09 14.20
CA GLN A 60 -0.85 9.76 15.35
C GLN A 60 -0.71 8.24 15.53
N GLU A 61 -1.78 7.49 15.28
CA GLU A 61 -1.78 6.04 15.36
C GLU A 61 -0.77 5.40 14.39
N VAL A 62 -0.72 5.86 13.15
CA VAL A 62 0.24 5.37 12.15
C VAL A 62 1.66 5.74 12.55
N ARG A 63 1.90 6.95 13.05
CA ARG A 63 3.21 7.39 13.52
C ARG A 63 3.73 6.55 14.68
N VAL A 64 2.86 6.26 15.64
CA VAL A 64 3.20 5.41 16.79
C VAL A 64 3.52 4.00 16.32
N TRP A 65 2.69 3.43 15.44
CA TRP A 65 2.90 2.11 14.87
C TRP A 65 4.24 2.01 14.16
N LEU A 66 4.57 2.99 13.32
CA LEU A 66 5.86 3.03 12.59
C LEU A 66 7.06 3.04 13.54
N ARG A 67 7.01 3.86 14.59
CA ARG A 67 8.08 3.90 15.59
C ARG A 67 8.25 2.56 16.31
N GLN A 68 7.16 1.95 16.73
CA GLN A 68 7.18 0.65 17.41
C GLN A 68 7.69 -0.45 16.48
N HIS A 69 7.23 -0.48 15.24
CA HIS A 69 7.69 -1.42 14.23
C HIS A 69 9.19 -1.30 14.00
N ASN A 70 9.69 -0.08 13.76
CA ASN A 70 11.11 0.14 13.49
C ASN A 70 12.00 -0.20 14.71
N ARG A 71 11.55 0.07 15.92
CA ARG A 71 12.24 -0.37 17.15
C ARG A 71 12.32 -1.88 17.24
N ALA A 72 11.22 -2.57 16.97
CA ALA A 72 11.18 -4.03 17.03
C ALA A 72 12.12 -4.65 16.00
N VAL A 73 12.14 -4.12 14.78
CA VAL A 73 13.06 -4.57 13.72
C VAL A 73 14.51 -4.37 14.14
N LYS A 74 14.85 -3.21 14.68
CA LYS A 74 16.20 -2.90 15.14
C LYS A 74 16.63 -3.81 16.29
N ALA A 75 15.75 -4.05 17.25
CA ALA A 75 16.03 -4.92 18.39
C ALA A 75 16.22 -6.38 17.98
N ALA A 76 15.40 -6.86 17.04
CA ALA A 76 15.47 -8.23 16.53
C ALA A 76 16.66 -8.46 15.57
N GLY A 77 17.23 -7.42 14.98
CA GLY A 77 18.27 -7.52 13.96
C GLY A 77 17.80 -8.15 12.65
N ARG A 78 16.48 -8.22 12.44
CA ARG A 78 15.84 -8.78 11.23
C ARG A 78 14.53 -8.07 10.93
N GLY A 79 14.07 -8.16 9.70
CA GLY A 79 12.87 -7.50 9.23
C GLY A 79 13.19 -6.29 8.36
N CYS A 80 12.18 -5.53 7.98
CA CYS A 80 12.31 -4.35 7.14
C CYS A 80 11.84 -3.11 7.90
N ARG A 81 12.71 -2.11 8.04
CA ARG A 81 12.34 -0.80 8.59
C ARG A 81 11.66 0.04 7.53
N LEU A 82 10.69 0.83 7.95
CA LEU A 82 9.92 1.71 7.08
C LEU A 82 10.25 3.17 7.44
N LEU A 83 10.94 3.86 6.53
CA LEU A 83 11.31 5.26 6.70
C LEU A 83 10.41 6.13 5.81
N VAL A 84 9.61 7.00 6.43
CA VAL A 84 8.64 7.82 5.71
C VAL A 84 9.31 9.06 5.14
N CYS A 85 9.10 9.28 3.84
CA CYS A 85 9.47 10.49 3.12
C CYS A 85 8.19 11.19 2.67
N ARG A 86 7.80 12.27 3.33
CA ARG A 86 6.57 13.00 3.00
C ARG A 86 6.73 13.82 1.74
N LEU A 87 5.68 13.83 0.91
CA LEU A 87 5.61 14.73 -0.23
C LEU A 87 5.31 16.16 0.22
N PRO A 88 5.84 17.17 -0.46
CA PRO A 88 5.38 18.55 -0.28
C PRO A 88 3.88 18.66 -0.52
N SER A 89 3.22 19.59 0.16
CA SER A 89 1.81 19.85 -0.05
C SER A 89 1.52 20.18 -1.52
N ARG A 90 0.42 19.65 -2.05
CA ARG A 90 -0.04 19.88 -3.42
C ARG A 90 0.96 19.46 -4.52
N SER A 91 1.73 18.41 -4.26
CA SER A 91 2.72 17.90 -5.22
C SER A 91 2.51 16.40 -5.52
N PRO A 92 1.30 15.97 -5.92
CA PRO A 92 1.03 14.54 -6.14
C PRO A 92 1.84 13.94 -7.28
N TRP A 93 2.28 14.76 -8.25
CA TRP A 93 3.11 14.30 -9.36
C TRP A 93 4.49 13.77 -8.93
N LEU A 94 4.94 14.10 -7.74
CA LEU A 94 6.19 13.57 -7.18
C LEU A 94 6.05 12.13 -6.68
N ASN A 95 4.83 11.60 -6.61
CA ASN A 95 4.59 10.22 -6.20
C ASN A 95 4.56 9.30 -7.42
N ALA A 96 5.57 8.45 -7.55
CA ALA A 96 5.75 7.56 -8.70
C ALA A 96 4.64 6.55 -8.91
N ILE A 97 3.79 6.29 -7.92
CA ILE A 97 2.65 5.38 -8.05
C ILE A 97 1.47 6.00 -8.83
N GLU A 98 1.33 7.33 -8.83
CA GLU A 98 0.16 7.99 -9.44
C GLU A 98 -0.02 7.65 -10.92
N PRO A 99 1.02 7.69 -11.79
CA PRO A 99 0.86 7.24 -13.16
C PRO A 99 0.45 5.78 -13.28
N LYS A 100 0.90 4.93 -12.36
CA LYS A 100 0.53 3.51 -12.36
C LYS A 100 -0.96 3.31 -12.10
N TRP A 101 -1.55 4.10 -11.19
CA TRP A 101 -2.99 4.08 -10.96
C TRP A 101 -3.78 4.49 -12.19
N VAL A 102 -3.35 5.56 -12.86
CA VAL A 102 -4.00 6.03 -14.09
C VAL A 102 -3.98 4.96 -15.18
N HIS A 103 -2.84 4.37 -15.44
CA HIS A 103 -2.70 3.31 -16.45
C HIS A 103 -3.51 2.06 -16.09
N GLY A 104 -3.46 1.63 -14.82
CA GLY A 104 -4.23 0.48 -14.35
C GLY A 104 -5.73 0.67 -14.50
N LYS A 105 -6.24 1.82 -14.09
CA LYS A 105 -7.67 2.14 -14.25
C LYS A 105 -8.09 2.12 -15.70
N ARG A 106 -7.32 2.71 -16.61
CA ARG A 106 -7.62 2.71 -18.04
C ARG A 106 -7.61 1.31 -18.64
N ALA A 107 -6.69 0.46 -18.20
CA ALA A 107 -6.55 -0.89 -18.74
C ALA A 107 -7.70 -1.82 -18.35
N VAL A 108 -8.31 -1.63 -17.18
CA VAL A 108 -9.30 -2.57 -16.64
C VAL A 108 -10.75 -2.12 -16.77
N VAL A 109 -11.00 -0.83 -17.01
CA VAL A 109 -12.35 -0.28 -17.16
C VAL A 109 -12.88 -0.49 -18.57
N GLU A 110 -14.11 -1.00 -18.67
CA GLU A 110 -14.82 -1.12 -19.95
C GLU A 110 -15.76 0.08 -20.12
N PRO A 111 -15.70 0.81 -21.27
CA PRO A 111 -16.52 2.00 -21.46
C PRO A 111 -18.01 1.71 -21.64
N THR A 112 -18.37 0.47 -22.01
CA THR A 112 -19.75 0.07 -22.34
C THR A 112 -20.42 -0.76 -21.26
N ARG A 113 -19.72 -1.17 -20.22
CA ARG A 113 -20.24 -2.06 -19.18
C ARG A 113 -19.65 -1.73 -17.81
N LYS A 114 -20.55 -1.62 -16.82
CA LYS A 114 -20.13 -1.48 -15.43
C LYS A 114 -19.66 -2.81 -14.87
N LEU A 115 -18.44 -2.86 -14.39
CA LEU A 115 -17.86 -4.05 -13.76
C LEU A 115 -18.29 -4.18 -12.31
N THR A 116 -18.47 -5.42 -11.85
CA THR A 116 -18.63 -5.69 -10.41
C THR A 116 -17.31 -5.43 -9.68
N GLY A 117 -17.39 -5.13 -8.37
CA GLY A 117 -16.19 -4.95 -7.55
C GLY A 117 -15.25 -6.15 -7.61
N ALA A 118 -15.79 -7.38 -7.56
CA ALA A 118 -14.99 -8.61 -7.64
C ALA A 118 -14.24 -8.72 -8.97
N LYS A 119 -14.92 -8.46 -10.10
CA LYS A 119 -14.27 -8.48 -11.42
C LYS A 119 -13.19 -7.42 -11.55
N LEU A 120 -13.46 -6.23 -11.04
CA LEU A 120 -12.50 -5.12 -11.07
C LEU A 120 -11.24 -5.48 -10.26
N GLN A 121 -11.40 -6.08 -9.08
CA GLN A 121 -10.28 -6.57 -8.28
C GLN A 121 -9.45 -7.61 -9.02
N GLN A 122 -10.08 -8.59 -9.63
CA GLN A 122 -9.41 -9.62 -10.41
C GLN A 122 -8.60 -9.01 -11.57
N ARG A 123 -9.19 -8.07 -12.30
CA ARG A 123 -8.52 -7.42 -13.44
C ARG A 123 -7.34 -6.56 -13.00
N LEU A 124 -7.46 -5.82 -11.90
CA LEU A 124 -6.37 -5.02 -11.37
C LEU A 124 -5.22 -5.90 -10.90
N CYS A 125 -5.51 -6.98 -10.19
CA CYS A 125 -4.48 -7.94 -9.77
C CYS A 125 -3.78 -8.57 -10.97
N ALA A 126 -4.52 -8.93 -12.01
CA ALA A 126 -3.93 -9.48 -13.25
C ALA A 126 -3.06 -8.43 -13.97
N TYR A 127 -3.53 -7.19 -14.06
CA TYR A 127 -2.78 -6.10 -14.70
C TYR A 127 -1.45 -5.83 -14.00
N TYR A 128 -1.45 -5.75 -12.66
CA TYR A 128 -0.23 -5.51 -11.87
C TYR A 128 0.55 -6.79 -11.56
N ARG A 129 0.09 -7.95 -12.02
CA ARG A 129 0.73 -9.26 -11.77
C ARG A 129 0.92 -9.52 -10.27
N THR A 130 -0.12 -9.26 -9.50
CA THR A 130 -0.13 -9.50 -8.06
C THR A 130 -1.19 -10.54 -7.69
N PRO A 131 -1.02 -11.30 -6.60
CA PRO A 131 -2.05 -12.22 -6.16
C PRO A 131 -3.28 -11.48 -5.62
N LEU A 132 -4.46 -12.09 -5.80
CA LEU A 132 -5.69 -11.63 -5.16
C LEU A 132 -5.75 -12.20 -3.74
N LEU A 133 -5.54 -11.34 -2.76
CA LEU A 133 -5.51 -11.70 -1.35
C LEU A 133 -6.81 -11.27 -0.65
N GLN A 134 -7.05 -11.83 0.53
CA GLN A 134 -8.18 -11.42 1.37
C GLN A 134 -8.13 -9.91 1.63
N PRO A 135 -9.27 -9.19 1.52
CA PRO A 135 -9.30 -7.77 1.78
C PRO A 135 -8.86 -7.43 3.20
N LEU A 136 -8.14 -6.32 3.34
CA LEU A 136 -7.84 -5.75 4.64
C LEU A 136 -9.11 -5.18 5.26
N ALA A 137 -9.32 -5.43 6.53
CA ALA A 137 -10.46 -4.90 7.27
C ALA A 137 -10.01 -4.38 8.62
N GLN A 138 -10.74 -3.40 9.14
CA GLN A 138 -10.56 -2.97 10.52
C GLN A 138 -10.98 -4.12 11.42
N GLN A 139 -10.08 -4.57 12.29
CA GLN A 139 -10.44 -5.56 13.30
C GLN A 139 -11.38 -4.90 14.30
N VAL A 140 -12.55 -5.52 14.46
CA VAL A 140 -13.49 -5.14 15.49
C VAL A 140 -13.08 -5.87 16.77
N THR A 141 -12.57 -5.09 17.71
CA THR A 141 -12.24 -5.60 19.05
C THR A 141 -13.45 -5.50 19.95
#